data_6e7ed60bd2a4755309470b086d26121d
#
_entry.id   6e7ed60bd2a4755309470b086d26121d
#
_cell.length_a   1.000
_cell.length_b   1.000
_cell.length_c   1.000
_cell.angle_alpha   90.00
_cell.angle_beta   90.00
_cell.angle_gamma   90.00
#
_symmetry.space_group_name_H-M   'P 1'
#
loop_
_entity.id
_entity.type
_entity.pdbx_description
1 polymer ?
#
loop_
_entity_poly.entity_id
_entity_poly.type
_entity_poly.pdbx_seq_one_letter_code
_entity_poly.pdbx_strand_id
1 'polypeptide(L)'
;LATAKKYNVKCITNKEGKVIRHFYPYCVAAEVTAYKVREDGKHFTWRGNSQGTGLFGQSLFKDSGKFITLVEGECDAMAAFEMMGSKWPVVSVKSGASGAVRDVKNSIEFLEKFDCVVINFDNDKAGLEASKKVARLLTPGKAKILSLPDDFKDPNDMLKAGRGRSYLEAWWNAKLYTPSGVLNISEKKTEFNNRESKDSVPYPWEGLNKKLHGLRRGELMTLTGGTGLGKSSVTRELEHWLITNTKDNVGIIALEEDWRRTVDGILSIEANARLYIDQVRDEFTEEQLNQFFDNVYDGENKDRVWIHSHFGITDIDEIFSKLRFLIIGCSCKWVVVDHLHMLVSAMSDGDERRAIDNIMTRLRSIVEETGAGLILVSHLRRVDGNRGHENGISVSLSHLRGSQSIAQLSDCVIALERDQQSDDPDEAN
;
A
#
# COMPACT_ATOMS: atom_id res chain seq x y z
N LEU A 1 32.57 -0.94 -33.86
CA LEU A 1 33.86 -0.17 -33.93
C LEU A 1 33.64 1.33 -34.17
N ALA A 2 32.71 1.75 -35.01
CA ALA A 2 32.43 3.17 -35.30
C ALA A 2 31.92 3.90 -34.04
N THR A 3 30.98 3.28 -33.30
CA THR A 3 30.41 3.81 -32.05
C THR A 3 31.44 3.96 -30.94
N ALA A 4 32.32 2.96 -30.75
CA ALA A 4 33.41 3.04 -29.78
C ALA A 4 34.41 4.18 -30.09
N LYS A 5 34.70 4.39 -31.38
CA LYS A 5 35.50 5.53 -31.84
C LYS A 5 34.81 6.86 -31.58
N LYS A 6 33.48 6.95 -31.83
CA LYS A 6 32.68 8.15 -31.55
C LYS A 6 32.75 8.53 -30.07
N TYR A 7 32.67 7.54 -29.18
CA TYR A 7 32.77 7.73 -27.72
C TYR A 7 34.21 7.83 -27.19
N ASN A 8 35.21 7.83 -28.12
CA ASN A 8 36.64 7.91 -27.80
C ASN A 8 37.07 6.83 -26.76
N VAL A 9 36.45 5.66 -26.84
CA VAL A 9 36.80 4.51 -25.99
C VAL A 9 38.10 3.89 -26.51
N LYS A 10 39.07 3.67 -25.62
CA LYS A 10 40.33 2.99 -25.88
C LYS A 10 40.31 1.59 -25.31
N CYS A 11 41.07 0.68 -25.88
CA CYS A 11 41.21 -0.68 -25.37
C CYS A 11 42.66 -1.14 -25.43
N ILE A 12 43.00 -2.10 -24.57
CA ILE A 12 44.23 -2.88 -24.64
C ILE A 12 43.84 -4.30 -25.03
N THR A 13 44.56 -4.87 -25.98
CA THR A 13 44.40 -6.26 -26.40
C THR A 13 45.57 -7.12 -25.96
N ASN A 14 45.31 -8.40 -25.69
CA ASN A 14 46.38 -9.39 -25.49
C ASN A 14 47.03 -9.77 -26.84
N LYS A 15 48.03 -10.66 -26.80
CA LYS A 15 48.76 -11.14 -27.99
C LYS A 15 47.86 -11.86 -29.00
N GLU A 16 46.71 -12.34 -28.59
CA GLU A 16 45.72 -13.03 -29.41
C GLU A 16 44.66 -12.08 -29.98
N GLY A 17 44.79 -10.75 -29.75
CA GLY A 17 43.86 -9.76 -30.24
C GLY A 17 42.59 -9.60 -29.37
N LYS A 18 42.46 -10.35 -28.24
CA LYS A 18 41.34 -10.23 -27.32
C LYS A 18 41.47 -8.99 -26.46
N VAL A 19 40.41 -8.18 -26.36
CA VAL A 19 40.37 -7.01 -25.50
C VAL A 19 40.39 -7.44 -24.01
N ILE A 20 41.38 -6.95 -23.27
CA ILE A 20 41.58 -7.22 -21.86
C ILE A 20 41.26 -6.04 -20.96
N ARG A 21 41.27 -4.82 -21.47
CA ARG A 21 40.90 -3.60 -20.76
C ARG A 21 40.19 -2.63 -21.69
N HIS A 22 39.15 -1.96 -21.14
CA HIS A 22 38.48 -0.83 -21.78
C HIS A 22 38.70 0.42 -20.95
N PHE A 23 38.91 1.54 -21.62
CA PHE A 23 39.11 2.85 -21.03
C PHE A 23 38.00 3.77 -21.52
N TYR A 24 37.08 4.11 -20.65
CA TYR A 24 35.97 5.01 -20.89
C TYR A 24 36.35 6.42 -20.47
N PRO A 25 36.42 7.40 -21.38
CA PRO A 25 36.83 8.76 -21.04
C PRO A 25 35.72 9.52 -20.33
N TYR A 26 36.10 10.28 -19.34
CA TYR A 26 35.26 11.22 -18.63
C TYR A 26 35.84 12.61 -18.68
N CYS A 27 35.01 13.63 -18.92
CA CYS A 27 35.44 14.98 -19.23
C CYS A 27 34.94 15.98 -18.20
N VAL A 28 35.75 17.03 -18.02
CA VAL A 28 35.36 18.31 -17.42
C VAL A 28 35.52 19.37 -18.51
N ALA A 29 34.49 20.16 -18.82
CA ALA A 29 34.49 21.18 -19.87
C ALA A 29 35.07 20.68 -21.20
N ALA A 30 34.69 19.49 -21.65
CA ALA A 30 35.14 18.80 -22.87
C ALA A 30 36.58 18.25 -22.86
N GLU A 31 37.37 18.48 -21.85
CA GLU A 31 38.71 17.87 -21.69
C GLU A 31 38.63 16.56 -20.91
N VAL A 32 39.32 15.52 -21.40
CA VAL A 32 39.35 14.20 -20.73
C VAL A 32 40.27 14.32 -19.52
N THR A 33 39.68 14.27 -18.33
CA THR A 33 40.40 14.36 -17.03
C THR A 33 40.55 13.03 -16.33
N ALA A 34 39.70 12.06 -16.68
CA ALA A 34 39.75 10.71 -16.11
C ALA A 34 39.31 9.63 -17.10
N TYR A 35 39.76 8.43 -16.82
CA TYR A 35 39.28 7.21 -17.46
C TYR A 35 38.73 6.25 -16.43
N LYS A 36 37.51 5.77 -16.63
CA LYS A 36 37.01 4.59 -15.92
C LYS A 36 37.50 3.35 -16.69
N VAL A 37 38.25 2.51 -16.02
CA VAL A 37 38.88 1.33 -16.61
C VAL A 37 38.13 0.09 -16.19
N ARG A 38 37.67 -0.65 -17.19
CA ARG A 38 37.05 -1.98 -16.97
C ARG A 38 38.08 -3.05 -17.28
N GLU A 39 38.38 -3.89 -16.33
CA GLU A 39 39.21 -5.08 -16.46
C GLU A 39 38.37 -6.35 -16.62
N ASP A 40 39.00 -7.46 -16.92
CA ASP A 40 38.33 -8.77 -16.96
C ASP A 40 37.67 -9.07 -15.61
N GLY A 41 36.50 -9.72 -15.61
CA GLY A 41 35.74 -10.00 -14.38
C GLY A 41 34.87 -8.84 -13.88
N LYS A 42 34.61 -7.78 -14.67
CA LYS A 42 33.81 -6.59 -14.29
C LYS A 42 34.39 -5.75 -13.15
N HIS A 43 35.71 -5.79 -12.93
CA HIS A 43 36.39 -4.88 -12.02
C HIS A 43 36.58 -3.51 -12.67
N PHE A 44 36.22 -2.46 -11.91
CA PHE A 44 36.33 -1.07 -12.36
C PHE A 44 37.32 -0.31 -11.50
N THR A 45 38.21 0.41 -12.14
CA THR A 45 39.17 1.33 -11.50
C THR A 45 39.14 2.70 -12.18
N TRP A 46 39.61 3.73 -11.49
CA TRP A 46 39.71 5.07 -12.06
C TRP A 46 41.18 5.42 -12.30
N ARG A 47 41.46 6.08 -13.41
CA ARG A 47 42.77 6.70 -13.71
C ARG A 47 42.53 8.18 -14.03
N GLY A 48 43.32 9.06 -13.40
CA GLY A 48 43.15 10.51 -13.46
C GLY A 48 42.14 11.03 -12.43
N ASN A 49 41.76 12.29 -12.59
CA ASN A 49 40.83 12.95 -11.65
C ASN A 49 39.40 12.88 -12.16
N SER A 50 38.57 12.09 -11.49
CA SER A 50 37.13 11.94 -11.81
C SER A 50 36.23 12.98 -11.14
N GLN A 51 36.80 13.86 -10.29
CA GLN A 51 36.04 14.91 -9.63
C GLN A 51 35.54 15.95 -10.64
N GLY A 52 34.28 16.34 -10.56
CA GLY A 52 33.69 17.33 -11.47
C GLY A 52 33.37 16.81 -12.87
N THR A 53 33.67 15.53 -13.20
CA THR A 53 33.29 14.96 -14.49
C THR A 53 31.78 14.81 -14.63
N GLY A 54 31.25 15.07 -15.83
CA GLY A 54 29.86 14.83 -16.19
C GLY A 54 29.52 13.34 -16.41
N LEU A 55 28.39 13.08 -17.05
CA LEU A 55 27.96 11.75 -17.49
C LEU A 55 28.88 11.22 -18.59
N PHE A 56 29.00 9.90 -18.72
CA PHE A 56 29.75 9.32 -19.84
C PHE A 56 29.10 9.71 -21.16
N GLY A 57 29.90 10.22 -22.11
CA GLY A 57 29.43 10.68 -23.40
C GLY A 57 28.83 12.09 -23.41
N GLN A 58 28.68 12.76 -22.27
CA GLN A 58 28.05 14.08 -22.17
C GLN A 58 28.73 15.12 -23.09
N SER A 59 30.05 15.16 -23.14
CA SER A 59 30.82 16.11 -23.95
C SER A 59 30.76 15.87 -25.46
N LEU A 60 30.18 14.75 -25.90
CA LEU A 60 30.13 14.37 -27.34
C LEU A 60 28.93 14.98 -28.06
N PHE A 61 27.97 15.45 -27.35
CA PHE A 61 26.70 15.91 -27.89
C PHE A 61 26.50 17.41 -27.61
N LYS A 62 25.66 18.02 -28.43
CA LYS A 62 25.15 19.36 -28.10
C LYS A 62 24.45 19.34 -26.76
N ASP A 63 24.51 20.41 -26.04
CA ASP A 63 23.97 20.54 -24.70
C ASP A 63 22.45 20.82 -24.66
N SER A 64 21.75 20.64 -25.78
CA SER A 64 20.30 20.80 -25.90
C SER A 64 19.74 19.98 -27.06
N GLY A 65 18.47 19.64 -27.00
CA GLY A 65 17.80 18.91 -28.08
C GLY A 65 16.45 18.32 -27.66
N LYS A 66 15.79 17.66 -28.61
CA LYS A 66 14.47 17.06 -28.39
C LYS A 66 14.52 15.85 -27.45
N PHE A 67 15.51 14.98 -27.63
CA PHE A 67 15.63 13.74 -26.86
C PHE A 67 17.07 13.51 -26.42
N ILE A 68 17.23 12.97 -25.23
CA ILE A 68 18.45 12.34 -24.74
C ILE A 68 18.09 11.03 -24.03
N THR A 69 18.94 10.01 -24.20
CA THR A 69 18.77 8.74 -23.48
C THR A 69 19.81 8.63 -22.37
N LEU A 70 19.36 8.29 -21.16
CA LEU A 70 20.19 8.06 -19.99
C LEU A 70 20.16 6.57 -19.66
N VAL A 71 21.31 5.91 -19.70
CA VAL A 71 21.45 4.48 -19.39
C VAL A 71 22.35 4.25 -18.17
N GLU A 72 22.45 2.99 -17.71
CA GLU A 72 23.18 2.66 -16.49
C GLU A 72 24.69 2.54 -16.73
N GLY A 73 25.12 1.96 -17.82
CA GLY A 73 26.51 1.63 -18.11
C GLY A 73 27.06 2.20 -19.41
N GLU A 74 28.39 2.27 -19.51
CA GLU A 74 29.08 2.80 -20.69
C GLU A 74 28.87 1.94 -21.94
N CYS A 75 28.81 0.61 -21.74
CA CYS A 75 28.51 -0.33 -22.84
C CYS A 75 27.09 -0.14 -23.35
N ASP A 76 26.15 0.09 -22.43
CA ASP A 76 24.74 0.30 -22.75
C ASP A 76 24.52 1.60 -23.50
N ALA A 77 25.29 2.65 -23.14
CA ALA A 77 25.26 3.91 -23.88
C ALA A 77 25.66 3.74 -25.33
N MET A 78 26.76 3.02 -25.59
CA MET A 78 27.21 2.75 -26.96
C MET A 78 26.24 1.83 -27.70
N ALA A 79 25.71 0.80 -27.04
CA ALA A 79 24.75 -0.13 -27.65
C ALA A 79 23.46 0.57 -28.04
N ALA A 80 22.87 1.34 -27.12
CA ALA A 80 21.67 2.12 -27.38
C ALA A 80 21.89 3.14 -28.51
N PHE A 81 23.01 3.86 -28.48
CA PHE A 81 23.35 4.82 -29.53
C PHE A 81 23.44 4.16 -30.91
N GLU A 82 24.08 2.99 -31.04
CA GLU A 82 24.19 2.22 -32.24
C GLU A 82 22.84 1.72 -32.77
N MET A 83 22.03 1.14 -31.89
CA MET A 83 20.69 0.63 -32.25
C MET A 83 19.73 1.74 -32.68
N MET A 84 19.91 2.96 -32.19
CA MET A 84 19.15 4.14 -32.62
C MET A 84 19.69 4.81 -33.89
N GLY A 85 20.57 4.14 -34.60
CA GLY A 85 21.16 4.65 -35.86
C GLY A 85 22.10 5.83 -35.66
N SER A 86 22.70 5.96 -34.48
CA SER A 86 23.65 7.03 -34.10
C SER A 86 23.07 8.45 -34.21
N LYS A 87 21.77 8.59 -34.09
CA LYS A 87 21.03 9.85 -34.30
C LYS A 87 20.80 10.66 -33.03
N TRP A 88 20.41 9.98 -31.94
CA TRP A 88 20.00 10.65 -30.70
C TRP A 88 21.09 10.54 -29.64
N PRO A 89 21.32 11.60 -28.83
CA PRO A 89 22.28 11.57 -27.74
C PRO A 89 21.98 10.43 -26.76
N VAL A 90 23.03 9.70 -26.35
CA VAL A 90 22.98 8.71 -25.28
C VAL A 90 24.12 8.93 -24.31
N VAL A 91 23.81 8.98 -23.04
CA VAL A 91 24.76 9.15 -21.95
C VAL A 91 24.55 8.10 -20.88
N SER A 92 25.57 7.77 -20.10
CA SER A 92 25.37 6.90 -18.94
C SER A 92 25.82 7.55 -17.63
N VAL A 93 25.23 7.04 -16.52
CA VAL A 93 25.70 7.38 -15.18
C VAL A 93 27.07 6.74 -14.93
N LYS A 94 27.82 7.30 -13.96
CA LYS A 94 29.18 6.84 -13.64
C LYS A 94 29.21 5.64 -12.70
N SER A 95 28.24 5.59 -11.80
CA SER A 95 28.30 4.73 -10.62
C SER A 95 27.20 3.64 -10.62
N GLY A 96 26.58 3.37 -11.78
CA GLY A 96 25.47 2.41 -11.89
C GLY A 96 24.23 2.88 -11.14
N ALA A 97 23.26 1.97 -10.95
CA ALA A 97 21.97 2.25 -10.31
C ALA A 97 22.13 2.90 -8.92
N SER A 98 23.05 2.40 -8.10
CA SER A 98 23.25 2.88 -6.72
C SER A 98 23.71 4.34 -6.62
N GLY A 99 24.50 4.81 -7.59
CA GLY A 99 25.00 6.18 -7.66
C GLY A 99 24.24 7.12 -8.59
N ALA A 100 23.26 6.61 -9.33
CA ALA A 100 22.56 7.31 -10.41
C ALA A 100 21.95 8.65 -9.95
N VAL A 101 21.31 8.69 -8.79
CA VAL A 101 20.72 9.92 -8.24
C VAL A 101 21.76 11.02 -8.05
N ARG A 102 22.94 10.69 -7.52
CA ARG A 102 24.03 11.64 -7.31
C ARG A 102 24.60 12.13 -8.65
N ASP A 103 24.85 11.19 -9.56
CA ASP A 103 25.45 11.48 -10.86
C ASP A 103 24.52 12.37 -11.71
N VAL A 104 23.22 12.11 -11.65
CA VAL A 104 22.18 12.93 -12.34
C VAL A 104 22.05 14.30 -11.70
N LYS A 105 22.04 14.41 -10.35
CA LYS A 105 22.02 15.73 -9.67
C LYS A 105 23.17 16.62 -10.12
N ASN A 106 24.36 16.04 -10.29
CA ASN A 106 25.55 16.78 -10.73
C ASN A 106 25.49 17.20 -12.22
N SER A 107 24.60 16.59 -13.00
CA SER A 107 24.45 16.88 -14.44
C SER A 107 23.03 17.31 -14.79
N ILE A 108 22.26 17.74 -13.80
CA ILE A 108 20.82 18.05 -13.98
C ILE A 108 20.62 19.20 -14.96
N GLU A 109 21.46 20.25 -14.89
CA GLU A 109 21.39 21.40 -15.80
C GLU A 109 21.61 21.01 -17.26
N PHE A 110 22.44 20.01 -17.52
CA PHE A 110 22.63 19.49 -18.86
C PHE A 110 21.41 18.71 -19.33
N LEU A 111 20.87 17.80 -18.50
CA LEU A 111 19.71 16.98 -18.84
C LEU A 111 18.44 17.82 -19.04
N GLU A 112 18.26 18.87 -18.24
CA GLU A 112 17.12 19.79 -18.32
C GLU A 112 17.07 20.63 -19.59
N LYS A 113 18.15 20.73 -20.37
CA LYS A 113 18.17 21.40 -21.66
C LYS A 113 17.55 20.58 -22.79
N PHE A 114 17.18 19.31 -22.53
CA PHE A 114 16.45 18.48 -23.49
C PHE A 114 14.96 18.50 -23.20
N ASP A 115 14.14 18.40 -24.25
CA ASP A 115 12.68 18.35 -24.10
C ASP A 115 12.23 17.06 -23.42
N CYS A 116 12.94 15.96 -23.65
CA CYS A 116 12.61 14.64 -23.13
C CYS A 116 13.88 13.83 -22.79
N VAL A 117 13.91 13.28 -21.59
CA VAL A 117 14.95 12.36 -21.11
C VAL A 117 14.37 10.96 -21.04
N VAL A 118 14.84 10.06 -21.90
CA VAL A 118 14.45 8.65 -21.89
C VAL A 118 15.41 7.88 -20.97
N ILE A 119 14.91 7.37 -19.87
CA ILE A 119 15.71 6.64 -18.87
C ILE A 119 15.58 5.14 -19.18
N ASN A 120 16.71 4.48 -19.42
CA ASN A 120 16.79 3.06 -19.67
C ASN A 120 17.91 2.42 -18.82
N PHE A 121 17.61 2.16 -17.57
CA PHE A 121 18.47 1.39 -16.69
C PHE A 121 18.21 -0.10 -16.82
N ASP A 122 18.99 -0.92 -16.14
CA ASP A 122 18.85 -2.37 -16.17
C ASP A 122 17.43 -2.81 -15.82
N ASN A 123 16.94 -3.84 -16.50
CA ASN A 123 15.59 -4.38 -16.32
C ASN A 123 15.52 -5.33 -15.10
N ASP A 124 16.13 -4.87 -13.99
CA ASP A 124 16.06 -5.53 -12.69
C ASP A 124 15.46 -4.58 -11.63
N LYS A 125 15.16 -5.10 -10.44
CA LYS A 125 14.53 -4.32 -9.37
C LYS A 125 15.32 -3.06 -9.02
N ALA A 126 16.64 -3.15 -8.99
CA ALA A 126 17.51 -2.01 -8.61
C ALA A 126 17.50 -0.93 -9.70
N GLY A 127 17.61 -1.32 -10.98
CA GLY A 127 17.55 -0.40 -12.11
C GLY A 127 16.19 0.29 -12.25
N LEU A 128 15.09 -0.45 -12.06
CA LEU A 128 13.74 0.11 -12.09
C LEU A 128 13.50 1.12 -10.95
N GLU A 129 13.96 0.83 -9.74
CA GLU A 129 13.87 1.77 -8.62
C GLU A 129 14.74 3.02 -8.84
N ALA A 130 15.95 2.84 -9.37
CA ALA A 130 16.85 3.94 -9.69
C ALA A 130 16.26 4.83 -10.79
N SER A 131 15.65 4.24 -11.84
CA SER A 131 14.94 4.97 -12.89
C SER A 131 13.86 5.89 -12.34
N LYS A 132 13.02 5.37 -11.41
CA LYS A 132 11.98 6.16 -10.75
C LYS A 132 12.55 7.29 -9.88
N LYS A 133 13.64 7.03 -9.14
CA LYS A 133 14.32 8.05 -8.32
C LYS A 133 14.92 9.15 -9.18
N VAL A 134 15.55 8.79 -10.30
CA VAL A 134 16.13 9.74 -11.26
C VAL A 134 15.04 10.55 -11.96
N ALA A 135 13.95 9.91 -12.39
CA ALA A 135 12.84 10.60 -13.03
C ALA A 135 12.22 11.70 -12.14
N ARG A 136 12.22 11.51 -10.82
CA ARG A 136 11.75 12.53 -9.86
C ARG A 136 12.63 13.77 -9.74
N LEU A 137 13.88 13.71 -10.23
CA LEU A 137 14.81 14.85 -10.21
C LEU A 137 14.56 15.80 -11.38
N LEU A 138 13.97 15.29 -12.46
CA LEU A 138 13.70 16.04 -13.67
C LEU A 138 12.38 16.81 -13.56
N THR A 139 12.28 17.89 -14.30
CA THR A 139 11.03 18.64 -14.41
C THR A 139 9.88 17.70 -14.79
N PRO A 140 8.73 17.75 -14.08
CA PRO A 140 7.56 16.92 -14.38
C PRO A 140 7.18 16.98 -15.86
N GLY A 141 6.98 15.80 -16.47
CA GLY A 141 6.66 15.67 -17.89
C GLY A 141 7.86 15.45 -18.81
N LYS A 142 9.11 15.66 -18.35
CA LYS A 142 10.31 15.43 -19.16
C LYS A 142 10.82 13.99 -19.15
N ALA A 143 10.64 13.26 -18.06
CA ALA A 143 11.15 11.91 -17.92
C ALA A 143 10.23 10.88 -18.56
N LYS A 144 10.78 10.01 -19.41
CA LYS A 144 10.15 8.77 -19.86
C LYS A 144 10.99 7.59 -19.39
N ILE A 145 10.33 6.52 -18.94
CA ILE A 145 11.00 5.27 -18.58
C ILE A 145 10.79 4.26 -19.71
N LEU A 146 11.88 3.74 -20.22
CA LEU A 146 11.91 2.68 -21.21
C LEU A 146 12.00 1.34 -20.48
N SER A 147 11.07 0.44 -20.77
CA SER A 147 11.10 -0.96 -20.34
C SER A 147 11.50 -1.82 -21.51
N LEU A 148 12.53 -2.62 -21.34
CA LEU A 148 12.93 -3.62 -22.32
C LEU A 148 12.01 -4.85 -22.23
N PRO A 149 11.94 -5.70 -23.30
CA PRO A 149 11.32 -7.02 -23.19
C PRO A 149 11.99 -7.84 -22.07
N ASP A 150 11.21 -8.68 -21.37
CA ASP A 150 11.62 -9.41 -20.17
C ASP A 150 12.85 -10.32 -20.37
N ASP A 151 13.09 -10.77 -21.60
CA ASP A 151 14.23 -11.61 -21.97
C ASP A 151 15.59 -10.85 -21.97
N PHE A 152 15.57 -9.53 -21.86
CA PHE A 152 16.77 -8.70 -21.97
C PHE A 152 16.96 -7.85 -20.73
N LYS A 153 18.18 -7.90 -20.19
CA LYS A 153 18.54 -7.13 -19.00
C LYS A 153 18.85 -5.67 -19.33
N ASP A 154 19.61 -5.46 -20.38
CA ASP A 154 20.19 -4.16 -20.72
C ASP A 154 20.27 -3.94 -22.25
N PRO A 155 20.53 -2.70 -22.72
CA PRO A 155 20.70 -2.40 -24.14
C PRO A 155 21.82 -3.19 -24.84
N ASN A 156 22.90 -3.49 -24.14
CA ASN A 156 24.03 -4.22 -24.69
C ASN A 156 23.65 -5.68 -24.99
N ASP A 157 22.82 -6.30 -24.18
CA ASP A 157 22.31 -7.64 -24.45
C ASP A 157 21.38 -7.66 -25.67
N MET A 158 20.55 -6.65 -25.85
CA MET A 158 19.73 -6.50 -27.06
C MET A 158 20.57 -6.32 -28.33
N LEU A 159 21.64 -5.51 -28.25
CA LEU A 159 22.54 -5.32 -29.39
C LEU A 159 23.24 -6.64 -29.77
N LYS A 160 23.76 -7.40 -28.81
CA LYS A 160 24.38 -8.72 -29.03
C LYS A 160 23.42 -9.72 -29.67
N ALA A 161 22.15 -9.66 -29.30
CA ALA A 161 21.10 -10.50 -29.88
C ALA A 161 20.55 -10.00 -31.21
N GLY A 162 21.09 -8.90 -31.80
CA GLY A 162 20.66 -8.34 -33.06
C GLY A 162 19.26 -7.73 -33.02
N ARG A 163 18.77 -7.31 -31.84
CA ARG A 163 17.40 -6.81 -31.61
C ARG A 163 17.28 -5.27 -31.71
N GLY A 164 18.09 -4.63 -32.52
CA GLY A 164 18.10 -3.16 -32.67
C GLY A 164 16.75 -2.56 -33.04
N ARG A 165 15.98 -3.24 -33.92
CA ARG A 165 14.64 -2.77 -34.31
C ARG A 165 13.67 -2.80 -33.10
N SER A 166 13.67 -3.90 -32.36
CA SER A 166 12.83 -4.03 -31.16
C SER A 166 13.21 -3.00 -30.07
N TYR A 167 14.52 -2.68 -29.93
CA TYR A 167 14.98 -1.61 -29.06
C TYR A 167 14.41 -0.25 -29.47
N LEU A 168 14.47 0.08 -30.75
CA LEU A 168 13.98 1.34 -31.29
C LEU A 168 12.44 1.47 -31.08
N GLU A 169 11.70 0.38 -31.31
CA GLU A 169 10.27 0.32 -31.03
C GLU A 169 9.97 0.54 -29.55
N ALA A 170 10.70 -0.11 -28.63
CA ALA A 170 10.58 0.11 -27.19
C ALA A 170 10.91 1.55 -26.80
N TRP A 171 11.93 2.14 -27.41
CA TRP A 171 12.34 3.52 -27.15
C TRP A 171 11.24 4.53 -27.54
N TRP A 172 10.58 4.37 -28.67
CA TRP A 172 9.46 5.22 -29.08
C TRP A 172 8.23 5.03 -28.18
N ASN A 173 8.04 3.83 -27.65
CA ASN A 173 6.96 3.46 -26.74
C ASN A 173 7.28 3.74 -25.26
N ALA A 174 8.43 4.35 -24.95
CA ALA A 174 8.81 4.70 -23.59
C ALA A 174 7.70 5.54 -22.90
N LYS A 175 7.28 5.11 -21.72
CA LYS A 175 6.16 5.70 -21.01
C LYS A 175 6.58 6.91 -20.20
N LEU A 176 5.75 7.95 -20.20
CA LEU A 176 5.95 9.09 -19.34
C LEU A 176 6.01 8.63 -17.88
N TYR A 177 7.01 9.09 -17.15
CA TYR A 177 7.08 8.82 -15.72
C TYR A 177 5.90 9.49 -15.00
N THR A 178 5.08 8.66 -14.36
CA THR A 178 3.95 9.09 -13.56
C THR A 178 4.23 8.71 -12.10
N PRO A 179 4.20 9.66 -11.15
CA PRO A 179 4.34 9.34 -9.72
C PRO A 179 3.28 8.34 -9.27
N SER A 180 3.63 7.53 -8.26
CA SER A 180 2.66 6.61 -7.65
C SER A 180 1.41 7.35 -7.18
N GLY A 181 0.25 6.76 -7.43
CA GLY A 181 -1.05 7.37 -7.09
C GLY A 181 -1.65 8.25 -8.19
N VAL A 182 -0.91 8.58 -9.25
CA VAL A 182 -1.44 9.28 -10.44
C VAL A 182 -1.64 8.25 -11.55
N LEU A 183 -2.86 8.09 -12.03
CA LEU A 183 -3.25 7.10 -13.03
C LEU A 183 -3.80 7.77 -14.27
N ASN A 184 -3.41 7.27 -15.45
CA ASN A 184 -4.13 7.59 -16.68
C ASN A 184 -5.33 6.63 -16.80
N ILE A 185 -6.53 7.14 -16.56
CA ILE A 185 -7.75 6.33 -16.53
C ILE A 185 -8.07 5.68 -17.89
N SER A 186 -7.68 6.30 -19.00
CA SER A 186 -7.90 5.70 -20.32
C SER A 186 -7.16 4.36 -20.52
N GLU A 187 -6.03 4.20 -19.83
CA GLU A 187 -5.24 2.95 -19.86
C GLU A 187 -5.81 1.87 -18.91
N LYS A 188 -6.76 2.23 -18.04
CA LYS A 188 -7.36 1.36 -17.03
C LYS A 188 -8.70 0.71 -17.45
N LYS A 189 -9.11 0.90 -18.70
CA LYS A 189 -10.39 0.39 -19.21
C LYS A 189 -10.55 -1.14 -19.01
N THR A 190 -9.49 -1.91 -19.25
CA THR A 190 -9.53 -3.38 -19.08
C THR A 190 -9.67 -3.76 -17.62
N GLU A 191 -8.90 -3.12 -16.73
CA GLU A 191 -8.99 -3.34 -15.28
C GLU A 191 -10.38 -2.95 -14.74
N PHE A 192 -10.93 -1.84 -15.23
CA PHE A 192 -12.26 -1.39 -14.85
C PHE A 192 -13.36 -2.40 -15.26
N ASN A 193 -13.28 -2.94 -16.48
CA ASN A 193 -14.26 -3.92 -16.97
C ASN A 193 -14.12 -5.29 -16.31
N ASN A 194 -12.92 -5.66 -15.89
CA ASN A 194 -12.61 -6.90 -15.17
C ASN A 194 -12.70 -6.73 -13.65
N ARG A 195 -13.42 -5.71 -13.18
CA ARG A 195 -13.62 -5.47 -11.77
C ARG A 195 -14.28 -6.71 -11.14
N GLU A 196 -13.53 -7.38 -10.25
CA GLU A 196 -14.13 -8.35 -9.35
C GLU A 196 -15.24 -7.66 -8.55
N SER A 197 -16.45 -8.22 -8.59
CA SER A 197 -17.52 -7.73 -7.72
C SER A 197 -17.01 -7.91 -6.28
N LYS A 198 -16.98 -6.84 -5.51
CA LYS A 198 -16.77 -6.99 -4.07
C LYS A 198 -17.98 -7.77 -3.54
N ASP A 199 -17.76 -9.03 -3.19
CA ASP A 199 -18.80 -9.84 -2.58
C ASP A 199 -19.31 -9.13 -1.34
N SER A 200 -20.60 -8.84 -1.32
CA SER A 200 -21.26 -8.28 -0.14
C SER A 200 -21.84 -9.42 0.70
N VAL A 201 -21.58 -9.39 1.99
CA VAL A 201 -22.21 -10.28 2.97
C VAL A 201 -23.47 -9.58 3.46
N PRO A 202 -24.66 -10.18 3.34
CA PRO A 202 -25.86 -9.54 3.86
C PRO A 202 -25.76 -9.34 5.38
N TYR A 203 -26.38 -8.28 5.87
CA TYR A 203 -26.59 -8.10 7.30
C TYR A 203 -27.61 -9.12 7.83
N PRO A 204 -27.61 -9.48 9.12
CA PRO A 204 -28.67 -10.29 9.70
C PRO A 204 -30.06 -9.61 9.62
N TRP A 205 -30.09 -8.30 9.44
CA TRP A 205 -31.31 -7.50 9.40
C TRP A 205 -31.67 -7.05 7.98
N GLU A 206 -32.85 -7.47 7.48
CA GLU A 206 -33.31 -7.16 6.12
C GLU A 206 -33.41 -5.64 5.84
N GLY A 207 -33.83 -4.87 6.84
CA GLY A 207 -33.94 -3.41 6.72
C GLY A 207 -32.62 -2.72 6.37
N LEU A 208 -31.50 -3.20 6.94
CA LEU A 208 -30.17 -2.71 6.59
C LEU A 208 -29.74 -3.16 5.17
N ASN A 209 -30.08 -4.38 4.78
CA ASN A 209 -29.75 -4.89 3.45
C ASN A 209 -30.42 -4.06 2.35
N LYS A 210 -31.66 -3.64 2.54
CA LYS A 210 -32.37 -2.74 1.60
C LYS A 210 -31.70 -1.38 1.44
N LYS A 211 -31.05 -0.86 2.50
CA LYS A 211 -30.43 0.47 2.50
C LYS A 211 -28.95 0.42 2.10
N LEU A 212 -28.21 -0.58 2.60
CA LEU A 212 -26.74 -0.62 2.53
C LEU A 212 -26.21 -1.67 1.55
N HIS A 213 -27.07 -2.59 1.08
CA HIS A 213 -26.71 -3.67 0.16
C HIS A 213 -25.63 -4.63 0.71
N GLY A 214 -25.62 -4.85 2.03
CA GLY A 214 -24.70 -5.75 2.72
C GLY A 214 -23.39 -5.11 3.17
N LEU A 215 -22.64 -5.87 3.97
CA LEU A 215 -21.27 -5.57 4.39
C LEU A 215 -20.30 -5.86 3.25
N ARG A 216 -19.29 -5.01 3.04
CA ARG A 216 -18.30 -5.19 1.98
C ARG A 216 -16.88 -5.18 2.53
N ARG A 217 -16.06 -6.09 2.01
CA ARG A 217 -14.61 -6.07 2.28
C ARG A 217 -13.99 -4.79 1.70
N GLY A 218 -12.96 -4.26 2.35
CA GLY A 218 -12.34 -3.01 1.97
C GLY A 218 -13.16 -1.77 2.35
N GLU A 219 -14.13 -1.93 3.25
CA GLU A 219 -14.89 -0.83 3.84
C GLU A 219 -14.69 -0.78 5.36
N LEU A 220 -14.69 0.44 5.89
CA LEU A 220 -14.69 0.73 7.32
C LEU A 220 -16.11 1.14 7.71
N MET A 221 -16.79 0.27 8.47
CA MET A 221 -18.11 0.53 9.01
C MET A 221 -17.99 0.91 10.49
N THR A 222 -18.61 2.01 10.90
CA THR A 222 -18.67 2.42 12.30
C THR A 222 -20.07 2.18 12.85
N LEU A 223 -20.14 1.41 13.95
CA LEU A 223 -21.34 1.22 14.76
C LEU A 223 -21.28 2.15 15.97
N THR A 224 -22.33 2.92 16.19
CA THR A 224 -22.41 3.85 17.33
C THR A 224 -23.77 3.84 17.99
N GLY A 225 -23.88 4.48 19.12
CA GLY A 225 -25.12 4.60 19.90
C GLY A 225 -24.84 5.09 21.31
N GLY A 226 -25.88 5.51 22.01
CA GLY A 226 -25.81 5.91 23.41
C GLY A 226 -25.39 4.75 24.31
N THR A 227 -25.05 5.06 25.57
CA THR A 227 -24.72 4.05 26.56
C THR A 227 -25.97 3.22 26.86
N GLY A 228 -25.81 1.89 26.93
CA GLY A 228 -26.93 0.98 27.26
C GLY A 228 -27.92 0.71 26.10
N LEU A 229 -27.70 1.25 24.92
CA LEU A 229 -28.59 1.05 23.76
C LEU A 229 -28.35 -0.25 22.96
N GLY A 230 -27.53 -1.16 23.48
CA GLY A 230 -27.36 -2.49 22.89
C GLY A 230 -26.24 -2.61 21.85
N LYS A 231 -25.28 -1.66 21.77
CA LYS A 231 -24.14 -1.74 20.85
C LYS A 231 -23.45 -3.11 20.89
N SER A 232 -23.09 -3.58 22.09
CA SER A 232 -22.42 -4.87 22.26
C SER A 232 -23.28 -6.05 21.77
N SER A 233 -24.61 -6.00 21.98
CA SER A 233 -25.51 -7.05 21.50
C SER A 233 -25.53 -7.10 19.97
N VAL A 234 -25.66 -5.95 19.32
CA VAL A 234 -25.62 -5.82 17.85
C VAL A 234 -24.24 -6.24 17.31
N THR A 235 -23.15 -5.91 18.01
CA THR A 235 -21.79 -6.33 17.63
C THR A 235 -21.67 -7.85 17.70
N ARG A 236 -22.16 -8.50 18.79
CA ARG A 236 -22.14 -9.97 18.93
C ARG A 236 -22.97 -10.66 17.85
N GLU A 237 -24.12 -10.08 17.49
CA GLU A 237 -24.94 -10.61 16.42
C GLU A 237 -24.24 -10.52 15.05
N LEU A 238 -23.54 -9.43 14.76
CA LEU A 238 -22.72 -9.30 13.57
C LEU A 238 -21.52 -10.29 13.56
N GLU A 239 -20.86 -10.46 14.71
CA GLU A 239 -19.77 -11.42 14.86
C GLU A 239 -20.25 -12.85 14.62
N HIS A 240 -21.32 -13.27 15.32
CA HIS A 240 -21.96 -14.56 15.11
C HIS A 240 -22.35 -14.77 13.64
N TRP A 241 -23.00 -13.77 13.04
CA TRP A 241 -23.43 -13.82 11.64
C TRP A 241 -22.26 -14.01 10.67
N LEU A 242 -21.18 -13.26 10.84
CA LEU A 242 -19.99 -13.38 9.99
C LEU A 242 -19.33 -14.74 10.14
N ILE A 243 -19.28 -15.30 11.35
CA ILE A 243 -18.69 -16.61 11.63
C ILE A 243 -19.52 -17.72 10.98
N THR A 244 -20.84 -17.69 11.14
CA THR A 244 -21.72 -18.80 10.77
C THR A 244 -22.21 -18.73 9.33
N ASN A 245 -22.29 -17.53 8.73
CA ASN A 245 -22.85 -17.32 7.38
C ASN A 245 -21.79 -17.00 6.32
N THR A 246 -20.51 -16.98 6.66
CA THR A 246 -19.42 -16.82 5.70
C THR A 246 -18.39 -17.93 5.87
N LYS A 247 -17.46 -18.05 4.89
CA LYS A 247 -16.26 -18.90 5.01
C LYS A 247 -15.01 -18.10 5.33
N ASP A 248 -15.17 -16.83 5.71
CA ASP A 248 -14.07 -15.93 5.99
C ASP A 248 -13.55 -16.10 7.43
N ASN A 249 -12.26 -15.84 7.61
CA ASN A 249 -11.70 -15.72 8.94
C ASN A 249 -12.10 -14.38 9.54
N VAL A 250 -12.47 -14.40 10.81
CA VAL A 250 -12.92 -13.25 11.59
C VAL A 250 -11.96 -12.97 12.73
N GLY A 251 -11.48 -11.73 12.81
CA GLY A 251 -10.66 -11.23 13.91
C GLY A 251 -11.49 -10.36 14.84
N ILE A 252 -11.32 -10.50 16.16
CA ILE A 252 -12.04 -9.72 17.17
C ILE A 252 -11.03 -9.09 18.12
N ILE A 253 -11.07 -7.77 18.24
CA ILE A 253 -10.29 -6.98 19.20
C ILE A 253 -11.29 -6.32 20.15
N ALA A 254 -11.66 -7.04 21.21
CA ALA A 254 -12.50 -6.52 22.30
C ALA A 254 -11.58 -5.97 23.39
N LEU A 255 -11.62 -4.65 23.61
CA LEU A 255 -10.69 -3.96 24.49
C LEU A 255 -11.27 -3.68 25.89
N GLU A 256 -12.58 -3.84 26.06
CA GLU A 256 -13.28 -3.61 27.35
C GLU A 256 -13.54 -4.89 28.13
N GLU A 257 -13.38 -6.04 27.51
CA GLU A 257 -13.70 -7.31 28.16
C GLU A 257 -12.68 -8.41 27.85
N ASP A 258 -12.67 -9.47 28.63
CA ASP A 258 -11.85 -10.62 28.35
C ASP A 258 -12.46 -11.50 27.24
N TRP A 259 -11.65 -12.37 26.67
CA TRP A 259 -12.07 -13.22 25.56
C TRP A 259 -13.21 -14.18 25.94
N ARG A 260 -13.34 -14.63 27.21
CA ARG A 260 -14.41 -15.53 27.66
C ARG A 260 -15.75 -14.82 27.56
N ARG A 261 -15.81 -13.57 28.04
CA ARG A 261 -17.03 -12.77 27.95
C ARG A 261 -17.43 -12.48 26.50
N THR A 262 -16.46 -12.26 25.62
CA THR A 262 -16.70 -12.14 24.19
C THR A 262 -17.29 -13.43 23.61
N VAL A 263 -16.70 -14.58 23.93
CA VAL A 263 -17.19 -15.91 23.50
C VAL A 263 -18.58 -16.19 24.04
N ASP A 264 -18.81 -16.00 25.36
CA ASP A 264 -20.12 -16.20 25.96
C ASP A 264 -21.19 -15.26 25.35
N GLY A 265 -20.81 -14.04 24.99
CA GLY A 265 -21.68 -13.10 24.28
C GLY A 265 -22.09 -13.60 22.89
N ILE A 266 -21.17 -14.16 22.12
CA ILE A 266 -21.43 -14.73 20.78
C ILE A 266 -22.27 -16.03 20.93
N LEU A 267 -21.90 -16.90 21.88
CA LEU A 267 -22.68 -18.13 22.15
C LEU A 267 -24.08 -17.83 22.69
N SER A 268 -24.28 -16.67 23.31
CA SER A 268 -25.61 -16.22 23.75
C SER A 268 -26.56 -16.00 22.57
N ILE A 269 -26.04 -15.59 21.41
CA ILE A 269 -26.82 -15.46 20.17
C ILE A 269 -27.21 -16.86 19.66
N GLU A 270 -26.26 -17.79 19.61
CA GLU A 270 -26.49 -19.18 19.17
C GLU A 270 -27.53 -19.88 20.07
N ALA A 271 -27.40 -19.73 21.39
CA ALA A 271 -28.31 -20.34 22.37
C ALA A 271 -29.66 -19.61 22.50
N ASN A 272 -29.81 -18.43 21.91
CA ASN A 272 -30.91 -17.50 22.18
C ASN A 272 -31.14 -17.29 23.71
N ALA A 273 -30.06 -17.23 24.46
CA ALA A 273 -30.10 -17.13 25.95
C ALA A 273 -28.86 -16.34 26.43
N ARG A 274 -28.97 -15.65 27.58
CA ARG A 274 -27.88 -14.82 28.13
C ARG A 274 -26.85 -15.66 28.89
N LEU A 275 -26.02 -16.45 28.17
CA LEU A 275 -25.02 -17.38 28.74
C LEU A 275 -23.95 -16.70 29.59
N TYR A 276 -23.75 -15.39 29.49
CA TYR A 276 -22.87 -14.60 30.33
C TYR A 276 -23.45 -14.32 31.75
N ILE A 277 -24.70 -14.80 32.02
CA ILE A 277 -25.33 -14.79 33.32
C ILE A 277 -25.27 -16.21 33.89
N ASP A 278 -24.57 -16.40 35.02
CA ASP A 278 -24.33 -17.73 35.59
C ASP A 278 -25.63 -18.51 35.80
N GLN A 279 -26.68 -17.86 36.36
CA GLN A 279 -27.97 -18.51 36.60
C GLN A 279 -28.64 -19.02 35.33
N VAL A 280 -28.48 -18.30 34.22
CA VAL A 280 -29.02 -18.72 32.89
C VAL A 280 -28.16 -19.82 32.29
N ARG A 281 -26.85 -19.73 32.44
CA ARG A 281 -25.90 -20.73 31.97
C ARG A 281 -26.12 -22.08 32.66
N ASP A 282 -26.42 -22.08 33.96
CA ASP A 282 -26.66 -23.26 34.78
C ASP A 282 -27.95 -24.02 34.38
N GLU A 283 -28.84 -23.41 33.59
CA GLU A 283 -30.01 -24.06 33.03
C GLU A 283 -29.68 -25.04 31.87
N PHE A 284 -28.46 -24.95 31.31
CA PHE A 284 -28.01 -25.77 30.20
C PHE A 284 -27.05 -26.88 30.69
N THR A 285 -27.17 -28.05 30.10
CA THR A 285 -26.21 -29.14 30.33
C THR A 285 -24.86 -28.84 29.66
N GLU A 286 -23.79 -29.47 30.16
CA GLU A 286 -22.47 -29.39 29.54
C GLU A 286 -22.49 -29.80 28.05
N GLU A 287 -23.28 -30.81 27.70
CA GLU A 287 -23.45 -31.28 26.31
C GLU A 287 -24.09 -30.21 25.43
N GLN A 288 -25.09 -29.49 25.95
CA GLN A 288 -25.74 -28.38 25.24
C GLN A 288 -24.76 -27.20 25.05
N LEU A 289 -24.01 -26.85 26.08
CA LEU A 289 -23.00 -25.78 26.00
C LEU A 289 -21.89 -26.15 24.99
N ASN A 290 -21.42 -27.39 24.99
CA ASN A 290 -20.47 -27.87 24.01
C ASN A 290 -21.04 -27.83 22.61
N GLN A 291 -22.30 -28.21 22.42
CA GLN A 291 -22.98 -28.15 21.10
C GLN A 291 -23.03 -26.71 20.57
N PHE A 292 -23.36 -25.72 21.40
CA PHE A 292 -23.33 -24.29 20.96
C PHE A 292 -21.92 -23.87 20.58
N PHE A 293 -20.92 -24.29 21.36
CA PHE A 293 -19.52 -24.00 21.05
C PHE A 293 -19.10 -24.62 19.70
N ASP A 294 -19.42 -25.89 19.48
CA ASP A 294 -19.07 -26.62 18.27
C ASP A 294 -19.76 -26.03 17.02
N ASN A 295 -21.03 -25.61 17.15
CA ASN A 295 -21.76 -24.95 16.07
C ASN A 295 -21.09 -23.65 15.59
N VAL A 296 -20.51 -22.88 16.52
CA VAL A 296 -19.91 -21.58 16.22
C VAL A 296 -18.41 -21.68 15.91
N TYR A 297 -17.66 -22.49 16.63
CA TYR A 297 -16.19 -22.44 16.62
C TYR A 297 -15.49 -23.72 16.13
N ASP A 298 -16.21 -24.83 15.95
CA ASP A 298 -15.65 -26.07 15.42
C ASP A 298 -16.28 -26.48 14.10
N GLY A 299 -16.07 -27.70 13.64
CA GLY A 299 -16.56 -28.20 12.36
C GLY A 299 -16.02 -27.35 11.18
N GLU A 300 -16.92 -26.78 10.38
CA GLU A 300 -16.58 -25.92 9.24
C GLU A 300 -15.99 -24.57 9.65
N ASN A 301 -16.16 -24.15 10.92
CA ASN A 301 -15.70 -22.89 11.46
C ASN A 301 -14.37 -23.02 12.21
N LYS A 302 -13.81 -24.21 12.29
CA LYS A 302 -12.55 -24.48 12.98
C LYS A 302 -11.41 -23.60 12.44
N ASP A 303 -10.60 -23.07 13.36
CA ASP A 303 -9.42 -22.22 13.08
C ASP A 303 -9.73 -20.91 12.33
N ARG A 304 -11.00 -20.47 12.27
CA ARG A 304 -11.41 -19.27 11.55
C ARG A 304 -11.62 -18.04 12.43
N VAL A 305 -11.78 -18.21 13.74
CA VAL A 305 -12.03 -17.11 14.67
C VAL A 305 -10.83 -16.82 15.55
N TRP A 306 -10.40 -15.58 15.54
CA TRP A 306 -9.20 -15.12 16.25
C TRP A 306 -9.55 -13.95 17.16
N ILE A 307 -9.35 -14.11 18.46
CA ILE A 307 -9.74 -13.10 19.48
C ILE A 307 -8.48 -12.57 20.16
N HIS A 308 -8.39 -11.24 20.27
CA HIS A 308 -7.38 -10.59 21.10
C HIS A 308 -7.69 -10.81 22.59
N SER A 309 -6.77 -11.48 23.29
CA SER A 309 -6.95 -11.95 24.66
C SER A 309 -6.21 -11.10 25.69
N HIS A 310 -6.21 -9.77 25.58
CA HIS A 310 -5.53 -8.95 26.56
C HIS A 310 -6.44 -7.85 27.10
N PHE A 311 -6.54 -7.75 28.41
CA PHE A 311 -7.23 -6.66 29.09
C PHE A 311 -6.22 -5.56 29.45
N GLY A 312 -6.49 -4.35 28.96
CA GLY A 312 -5.64 -3.18 29.14
C GLY A 312 -4.68 -2.95 27.97
N ILE A 313 -4.71 -1.74 27.41
CA ILE A 313 -3.83 -1.32 26.33
C ILE A 313 -2.70 -0.53 26.94
N THR A 314 -1.47 -0.95 26.66
CA THR A 314 -0.27 -0.22 27.06
C THR A 314 0.37 0.55 25.90
N ASP A 315 0.11 0.13 24.65
CA ASP A 315 0.70 0.75 23.46
C ASP A 315 -0.23 0.61 22.25
N ILE A 316 -0.54 1.74 21.61
CA ILE A 316 -1.34 1.80 20.40
C ILE A 316 -0.67 1.09 19.21
N ASP A 317 0.65 1.16 19.09
CA ASP A 317 1.39 0.54 17.99
C ASP A 317 1.37 -0.99 18.09
N GLU A 318 1.32 -1.52 19.31
CA GLU A 318 1.13 -2.95 19.54
C GLU A 318 -0.25 -3.42 19.02
N ILE A 319 -1.31 -2.65 19.27
CA ILE A 319 -2.66 -2.98 18.77
C ILE A 319 -2.71 -2.95 17.25
N PHE A 320 -2.10 -1.95 16.62
CA PHE A 320 -2.03 -1.89 15.15
C PHE A 320 -1.19 -3.04 14.56
N SER A 321 -0.15 -3.48 15.26
CA SER A 321 0.62 -4.67 14.88
C SER A 321 -0.24 -5.93 14.96
N LYS A 322 -1.01 -6.11 16.01
CA LYS A 322 -1.96 -7.23 16.21
C LYS A 322 -3.05 -7.20 15.13
N LEU A 323 -3.61 -6.02 14.84
CA LEU A 323 -4.59 -5.84 13.77
C LEU A 323 -4.03 -6.29 12.41
N ARG A 324 -2.82 -5.87 12.07
CA ARG A 324 -2.14 -6.33 10.83
C ARG A 324 -1.87 -7.85 10.87
N PHE A 325 -1.50 -8.40 12.01
CA PHE A 325 -1.30 -9.85 12.16
C PHE A 325 -2.60 -10.64 11.95
N LEU A 326 -3.72 -10.19 12.51
CA LEU A 326 -5.03 -10.81 12.27
C LEU A 326 -5.37 -10.82 10.77
N ILE A 327 -5.21 -9.67 10.09
CA ILE A 327 -5.57 -9.55 8.68
C ILE A 327 -4.62 -10.33 7.77
N ILE A 328 -3.31 -10.18 7.96
CA ILE A 328 -2.29 -10.74 7.06
C ILE A 328 -1.86 -12.14 7.51
N GLY A 329 -1.53 -12.30 8.78
CA GLY A 329 -1.01 -13.55 9.34
C GLY A 329 -2.10 -14.62 9.49
N CYS A 330 -3.27 -14.24 10.03
CA CYS A 330 -4.42 -15.14 10.20
C CYS A 330 -5.40 -15.08 9.01
N SER A 331 -5.12 -14.28 7.99
CA SER A 331 -5.96 -14.11 6.78
C SER A 331 -7.41 -13.69 7.09
N CYS A 332 -7.63 -12.94 8.18
CA CYS A 332 -8.96 -12.45 8.54
C CYS A 332 -9.45 -11.46 7.47
N LYS A 333 -10.63 -11.73 6.94
CA LYS A 333 -11.30 -10.85 5.97
C LYS A 333 -12.17 -9.80 6.64
N TRP A 334 -12.57 -10.08 7.86
CA TRP A 334 -13.35 -9.21 8.72
C TRP A 334 -12.63 -9.02 10.04
N VAL A 335 -12.58 -7.79 10.53
CA VAL A 335 -12.09 -7.51 11.88
C VAL A 335 -13.06 -6.58 12.59
N VAL A 336 -13.41 -6.95 13.82
CA VAL A 336 -14.23 -6.14 14.72
C VAL A 336 -13.33 -5.51 15.78
N VAL A 337 -13.46 -4.20 15.99
CA VAL A 337 -12.72 -3.45 17.01
C VAL A 337 -13.70 -2.78 17.95
N ASP A 338 -13.82 -3.28 19.15
CA ASP A 338 -14.69 -2.77 20.22
C ASP A 338 -13.83 -2.31 21.42
N HIS A 339 -13.68 -0.99 21.68
CA HIS A 339 -14.12 0.18 20.89
C HIS A 339 -13.01 1.23 20.72
N LEU A 340 -13.24 2.18 19.83
CA LEU A 340 -12.31 3.24 19.44
C LEU A 340 -11.70 4.01 20.63
N HIS A 341 -12.51 4.39 21.62
CA HIS A 341 -12.05 5.26 22.72
C HIS A 341 -11.07 4.57 23.67
N MET A 342 -11.05 3.25 23.71
CA MET A 342 -10.00 2.52 24.42
C MET A 342 -8.65 2.66 23.74
N LEU A 343 -8.63 2.72 22.39
CA LEU A 343 -7.41 3.01 21.62
C LEU A 343 -6.89 4.42 21.92
N VAL A 344 -7.80 5.38 22.08
CA VAL A 344 -7.44 6.78 22.41
C VAL A 344 -6.83 6.87 23.81
N SER A 345 -7.37 6.13 24.77
CA SER A 345 -6.88 6.12 26.15
C SER A 345 -5.45 5.59 26.28
N ALA A 346 -4.98 4.83 25.30
CA ALA A 346 -3.61 4.32 25.25
C ALA A 346 -2.59 5.34 24.72
N MET A 347 -3.05 6.49 24.20
CA MET A 347 -2.17 7.55 23.71
C MET A 347 -1.94 8.57 24.83
N SER A 348 -0.69 8.87 25.12
CA SER A 348 -0.26 9.78 26.19
C SER A 348 -0.44 11.27 25.89
N ASP A 349 -0.84 11.65 24.68
CA ASP A 349 -1.00 13.04 24.27
C ASP A 349 -2.40 13.56 24.64
N GLY A 350 -2.47 14.64 25.40
CA GLY A 350 -3.67 15.22 26.00
C GLY A 350 -4.72 15.79 25.03
N ASP A 351 -4.60 15.58 23.71
CA ASP A 351 -5.57 16.01 22.68
C ASP A 351 -6.33 14.79 22.10
N GLU A 352 -7.45 14.45 22.75
CA GLU A 352 -8.33 13.33 22.32
C GLU A 352 -8.71 13.43 20.83
N ARG A 353 -8.92 14.63 20.31
CA ARG A 353 -9.31 14.83 18.92
C ARG A 353 -8.21 14.41 17.94
N ARG A 354 -6.97 14.86 18.19
CA ARG A 354 -5.81 14.48 17.35
C ARG A 354 -5.54 12.99 17.43
N ALA A 355 -5.69 12.40 18.61
CA ALA A 355 -5.53 10.97 18.79
C ALA A 355 -6.55 10.19 17.93
N ILE A 356 -7.83 10.58 17.93
CA ILE A 356 -8.87 9.98 17.09
C ILE A 356 -8.55 10.16 15.61
N ASP A 357 -8.15 11.35 15.17
CA ASP A 357 -7.80 11.62 13.77
C ASP A 357 -6.67 10.71 13.29
N ASN A 358 -5.64 10.52 14.11
CA ASN A 358 -4.52 9.63 13.80
C ASN A 358 -4.96 8.16 13.74
N ILE A 359 -5.73 7.70 14.72
CA ILE A 359 -6.23 6.32 14.76
C ILE A 359 -7.11 6.03 13.54
N MET A 360 -8.08 6.90 13.24
CA MET A 360 -8.97 6.73 12.08
C MET A 360 -8.21 6.71 10.75
N THR A 361 -7.20 7.58 10.61
CA THR A 361 -6.33 7.59 9.43
C THR A 361 -5.56 6.28 9.29
N ARG A 362 -5.01 5.75 10.39
CA ARG A 362 -4.29 4.46 10.39
C ARG A 362 -5.22 3.28 10.09
N LEU A 363 -6.42 3.25 10.66
CA LEU A 363 -7.43 2.22 10.38
C LEU A 363 -7.82 2.25 8.90
N ARG A 364 -8.11 3.44 8.36
CA ARG A 364 -8.44 3.61 6.95
C ARG A 364 -7.31 3.13 6.04
N SER A 365 -6.07 3.49 6.34
CA SER A 365 -4.91 3.02 5.57
C SER A 365 -4.80 1.49 5.56
N ILE A 366 -5.03 0.82 6.70
CA ILE A 366 -5.02 -0.64 6.77
C ILE A 366 -6.11 -1.26 5.91
N VAL A 367 -7.32 -0.71 5.97
CA VAL A 367 -8.45 -1.18 5.14
C VAL A 367 -8.13 -1.05 3.65
N GLU A 368 -7.60 0.10 3.22
CA GLU A 368 -7.20 0.34 1.82
C GLU A 368 -6.04 -0.57 1.36
N GLU A 369 -5.02 -0.77 2.21
CA GLU A 369 -3.86 -1.60 1.89
C GLU A 369 -4.21 -3.09 1.81
N THR A 370 -5.11 -3.56 2.66
CA THR A 370 -5.37 -5.00 2.84
C THR A 370 -6.66 -5.48 2.17
N GLY A 371 -7.60 -4.58 1.92
CA GLY A 371 -8.93 -4.93 1.44
C GLY A 371 -9.80 -5.66 2.46
N ALA A 372 -9.44 -5.68 3.75
CA ALA A 372 -10.25 -6.28 4.80
C ALA A 372 -11.45 -5.38 5.15
N GLY A 373 -12.58 -5.98 5.51
CA GLY A 373 -13.71 -5.27 6.10
C GLY A 373 -13.47 -5.02 7.59
N LEU A 374 -13.65 -3.79 8.04
CA LEU A 374 -13.44 -3.41 9.43
C LEU A 374 -14.71 -2.84 10.03
N ILE A 375 -15.13 -3.42 11.16
CA ILE A 375 -16.28 -2.97 11.97
C ILE A 375 -15.72 -2.31 13.23
N LEU A 376 -15.94 -1.01 13.35
CA LEU A 376 -15.44 -0.20 14.46
C LEU A 376 -16.61 0.21 15.36
N VAL A 377 -16.52 -0.08 16.64
CA VAL A 377 -17.50 0.41 17.63
C VAL A 377 -17.01 1.76 18.17
N SER A 378 -17.91 2.74 18.22
CA SER A 378 -17.61 4.08 18.73
C SER A 378 -18.71 4.57 19.68
N HIS A 379 -18.35 5.41 20.63
CA HIS A 379 -19.30 6.07 21.52
C HIS A 379 -19.76 7.43 20.97
N LEU A 380 -20.95 7.83 21.39
CA LEU A 380 -21.44 9.18 21.20
C LEU A 380 -20.96 10.11 22.32
N ARG A 381 -20.79 11.39 22.02
CA ARG A 381 -20.62 12.41 23.04
C ARG A 381 -21.93 12.56 23.83
N ARG A 382 -21.83 12.93 25.07
CA ARG A 382 -23.02 13.33 25.83
C ARG A 382 -23.63 14.59 25.19
N VAL A 383 -24.93 14.59 25.05
CA VAL A 383 -25.68 15.76 24.59
C VAL A 383 -25.85 16.73 25.74
N ASP A 384 -25.67 18.04 25.49
CA ASP A 384 -25.93 19.05 26.51
C ASP A 384 -27.43 19.13 26.79
N GLY A 385 -27.85 18.95 28.08
CA GLY A 385 -29.22 18.99 28.50
C GLY A 385 -29.62 17.84 29.41
N ASN A 386 -30.89 17.82 29.84
CA ASN A 386 -31.43 16.81 30.75
C ASN A 386 -31.87 15.49 30.08
N ARG A 387 -31.77 15.40 28.75
CA ARG A 387 -32.10 14.20 27.98
C ARG A 387 -30.85 13.68 27.28
N GLY A 388 -30.55 12.40 27.45
CA GLY A 388 -29.49 11.71 26.71
C GLY A 388 -30.02 10.97 25.49
N HIS A 389 -29.12 10.34 24.73
CA HIS A 389 -29.50 9.47 23.61
C HIS A 389 -30.36 8.27 24.04
N GLU A 390 -30.23 7.85 25.29
CA GLU A 390 -31.02 6.82 25.91
C GLU A 390 -32.50 7.23 26.13
N ASN A 391 -32.83 8.51 25.96
CA ASN A 391 -34.16 9.08 26.09
C ASN A 391 -34.72 9.59 24.76
N GLY A 392 -34.40 8.89 23.66
CA GLY A 392 -34.97 9.10 22.34
C GLY A 392 -34.41 10.30 21.57
N ILE A 393 -33.29 10.87 21.97
CA ILE A 393 -32.64 11.90 21.13
C ILE A 393 -32.02 11.26 19.90
N SER A 394 -32.51 11.64 18.73
CA SER A 394 -31.98 11.18 17.45
C SER A 394 -30.50 11.47 17.27
N VAL A 395 -29.76 10.51 16.74
CA VAL A 395 -28.32 10.59 16.52
C VAL A 395 -28.02 11.32 15.23
N SER A 396 -27.08 12.24 15.27
CA SER A 396 -26.48 12.86 14.08
C SER A 396 -24.99 12.60 14.05
N LEU A 397 -24.36 12.73 12.88
CA LEU A 397 -22.90 12.56 12.74
C LEU A 397 -22.11 13.55 13.63
N SER A 398 -22.70 14.70 13.97
CA SER A 398 -22.09 15.67 14.91
C SER A 398 -22.06 15.18 16.36
N HIS A 399 -22.79 14.13 16.69
CA HIS A 399 -22.79 13.53 18.03
C HIS A 399 -21.71 12.45 18.20
N LEU A 400 -20.97 12.09 17.15
CA LEU A 400 -19.81 11.21 17.29
C LEU A 400 -18.78 11.88 18.22
N ARG A 401 -18.34 11.12 19.22
CA ARG A 401 -17.45 11.64 20.24
C ARG A 401 -16.04 11.86 19.70
N GLY A 402 -15.54 13.07 19.89
CA GLY A 402 -14.15 13.44 19.74
C GLY A 402 -13.80 14.06 18.39
N SER A 403 -14.14 13.48 17.24
CA SER A 403 -13.73 14.01 15.94
C SER A 403 -14.68 13.71 14.79
N GLN A 404 -14.76 14.66 13.84
CA GLN A 404 -15.43 14.45 12.57
C GLN A 404 -14.76 13.41 11.68
N SER A 405 -13.49 13.07 11.95
CA SER A 405 -12.76 12.06 11.17
C SER A 405 -13.42 10.68 11.21
N ILE A 406 -14.15 10.36 12.28
CA ILE A 406 -14.93 9.10 12.36
C ILE A 406 -15.94 9.06 11.20
N ALA A 407 -16.72 10.12 11.02
CA ALA A 407 -17.70 10.20 9.95
C ALA A 407 -17.05 10.30 8.55
N GLN A 408 -15.93 11.02 8.43
CA GLN A 408 -15.27 11.27 7.15
C GLN A 408 -14.50 10.06 6.60
N LEU A 409 -13.94 9.23 7.50
CA LEU A 409 -13.10 8.10 7.12
C LEU A 409 -13.86 6.75 7.16
N SER A 410 -15.10 6.73 7.66
CA SER A 410 -15.99 5.58 7.58
C SER A 410 -16.76 5.59 6.25
N ASP A 411 -16.86 4.43 5.60
CA ASP A 411 -17.70 4.23 4.42
C ASP A 411 -19.20 4.20 4.80
N CYS A 412 -19.49 3.72 6.01
CA CYS A 412 -20.83 3.66 6.58
C CYS A 412 -20.79 3.91 8.09
N VAL A 413 -21.77 4.64 8.59
CA VAL A 413 -22.02 4.82 10.02
C VAL A 413 -23.43 4.36 10.34
N ILE A 414 -23.54 3.38 11.24
CA ILE A 414 -24.82 2.87 11.75
C ILE A 414 -24.95 3.35 13.18
N ALA A 415 -26.04 4.05 13.47
CA ALA A 415 -26.36 4.52 14.81
C ALA A 415 -27.55 3.74 15.38
N LEU A 416 -27.42 3.30 16.63
CA LEU A 416 -28.51 2.71 17.38
C LEU A 416 -29.24 3.81 18.14
N GLU A 417 -30.55 3.86 17.93
CA GLU A 417 -31.45 4.79 18.59
C GLU A 417 -32.55 4.00 19.30
N ARG A 418 -32.91 4.46 20.49
CA ARG A 418 -33.95 3.85 21.32
C ARG A 418 -34.37 4.86 22.38
N ASP A 419 -35.65 4.96 22.65
CA ASP A 419 -36.17 5.67 23.81
C ASP A 419 -36.53 4.67 24.92
N GLN A 420 -35.62 4.46 25.86
CA GLN A 420 -35.82 3.52 27.00
C GLN A 420 -36.91 3.96 27.96
N GLN A 421 -37.40 5.20 27.86
CA GLN A 421 -38.46 5.75 28.70
C GLN A 421 -39.79 5.84 27.97
N SER A 422 -39.87 5.38 26.72
CA SER A 422 -41.14 5.36 25.99
C SER A 422 -42.12 4.36 26.58
N ASP A 423 -43.38 4.75 26.67
CA ASP A 423 -44.50 3.85 27.05
C ASP A 423 -44.83 2.88 25.90
N ASP A 424 -44.34 3.13 24.68
CA ASP A 424 -44.47 2.24 23.55
C ASP A 424 -43.38 1.14 23.56
N PRO A 425 -43.76 -0.14 23.68
CA PRO A 425 -42.78 -1.23 23.69
C PRO A 425 -41.91 -1.30 22.44
N ASP A 426 -42.42 -0.88 21.28
CA ASP A 426 -41.67 -0.92 19.99
C ASP A 426 -40.59 0.18 19.94
N GLU A 427 -40.78 1.31 20.65
CA GLU A 427 -39.78 2.36 20.81
C GLU A 427 -38.84 2.10 21.99
N ALA A 428 -39.33 1.40 23.02
CA ALA A 428 -38.56 1.10 24.23
C ALA A 428 -37.66 -0.14 24.08
N ASN A 429 -37.90 -0.99 23.14
CA ASN A 429 -37.13 -2.19 22.81
C ASN A 429 -36.40 -2.04 21.48
#